data_b9ca6ff46e4379917d854c13eaaf2321
#
_entry.id   b9ca6ff46e4379917d854c13eaaf2321
#
_cell.length_a   1.000
_cell.length_b   1.000
_cell.length_c   1.000
_cell.angle_alpha   90.00
_cell.angle_beta   90.00
_cell.angle_gamma   90.00
#
_symmetry.space_group_name_H-M   'P 1'
#
loop_
_entity.id
_entity.type
_entity.pdbx_description
1 polymer ?
#
loop_
_entity_poly.entity_id
_entity_poly.type
_entity_poly.pdbx_seq_one_letter_code
_entity_poly.pdbx_strand_id
1 'polypeptide(L)'
;MSSLGETLFLQKVLRQESGVPSVENMNPAMIEGLARRDMRAVAKAYVDSVRYRLGPEPIFIEKLPFNFLYLGFIARAWPDARIVHLVRNPMDACFSMYKQVFTWAYKFSYSMDDLARYYVAYDRLRKHWQSLLGDRLIEVQYESLVTDQESETRRL
;
A
#
# COMPACT_ATOMS: atom_id res chain seq x y z
N MET A 1 10.37 -16.39 -6.55
CA MET A 1 9.58 -15.30 -5.93
C MET A 1 8.13 -15.49 -6.32
N SER A 2 7.21 -15.59 -5.35
CA SER A 2 5.77 -15.76 -5.63
C SER A 2 5.04 -14.42 -5.50
N SER A 3 3.92 -14.25 -6.22
CA SER A 3 3.07 -13.07 -6.15
C SER A 3 1.72 -13.42 -5.53
N LEU A 4 1.32 -12.70 -4.51
CA LEU A 4 -0.02 -12.83 -3.91
C LEU A 4 -1.10 -12.09 -4.73
N GLY A 5 -0.69 -11.21 -5.62
CA GLY A 5 -1.60 -10.32 -6.36
C GLY A 5 -2.23 -9.26 -5.46
N GLU A 6 -3.40 -8.78 -5.84
CA GLU A 6 -4.17 -7.82 -5.03
C GLU A 6 -5.04 -8.56 -4.02
N THR A 7 -4.71 -8.44 -2.73
CA THR A 7 -5.45 -9.08 -1.65
C THR A 7 -5.86 -8.07 -0.59
N LEU A 8 -6.95 -8.36 0.11
CA LEU A 8 -7.40 -7.57 1.26
C LEU A 8 -6.94 -8.16 2.60
N PHE A 9 -6.07 -9.19 2.56
CA PHE A 9 -5.66 -9.90 3.77
C PHE A 9 -4.92 -9.01 4.76
N LEU A 10 -4.00 -8.16 4.28
CA LEU A 10 -3.29 -7.24 5.16
C LEU A 10 -4.25 -6.32 5.91
N GLN A 11 -5.17 -5.69 5.20
CA GLN A 11 -6.16 -4.80 5.80
C GLN A 11 -7.06 -5.53 6.79
N LYS A 12 -7.46 -6.78 6.47
CA LYS A 12 -8.27 -7.62 7.35
C LYS A 12 -7.52 -7.95 8.63
N VAL A 13 -6.28 -8.40 8.53
CA VAL A 13 -5.45 -8.73 9.70
C VAL A 13 -5.20 -7.50 10.56
N LEU A 14 -4.80 -6.37 9.96
CA LEU A 14 -4.61 -5.13 10.71
C LEU A 14 -5.88 -4.72 11.46
N ARG A 15 -7.05 -4.86 10.85
CA ARG A 15 -8.32 -4.56 11.50
C ARG A 15 -8.59 -5.50 12.67
N GLN A 16 -8.41 -6.80 12.50
CA GLN A 16 -8.61 -7.80 13.56
C GLN A 16 -7.65 -7.54 14.73
N GLU A 17 -6.38 -7.30 14.44
CA GLU A 17 -5.35 -7.07 15.44
C GLU A 17 -5.48 -5.72 16.15
N SER A 18 -6.12 -4.73 15.53
CA SER A 18 -6.40 -3.45 16.21
C SER A 18 -7.34 -3.59 17.40
N GLY A 19 -8.18 -4.62 17.41
CA GLY A 19 -9.22 -4.85 18.41
C GLY A 19 -10.38 -3.85 18.32
N VAL A 20 -10.45 -3.05 17.25
CA VAL A 20 -11.49 -2.03 17.06
C VAL A 20 -12.47 -2.50 15.99
N PRO A 21 -13.77 -2.64 16.31
CA PRO A 21 -14.80 -2.85 15.31
C PRO A 21 -14.86 -1.66 14.34
N SER A 22 -14.53 -1.85 13.09
CA SER A 22 -14.60 -0.80 12.09
C SER A 22 -14.98 -1.38 10.74
N VAL A 23 -15.84 -0.68 10.02
CA VAL A 23 -16.16 -0.95 8.62
C VAL A 23 -15.30 -0.13 7.66
N GLU A 24 -14.63 0.89 8.18
CA GLU A 24 -13.73 1.75 7.41
C GLU A 24 -12.34 1.14 7.26
N ASN A 25 -11.63 1.51 6.20
CA ASN A 25 -10.31 0.98 5.94
C ASN A 25 -9.29 1.38 7.01
N MET A 26 -9.37 2.62 7.49
CA MET A 26 -8.50 3.13 8.56
C MET A 26 -9.22 4.26 9.31
N ASN A 27 -9.05 4.27 10.63
CA ASN A 27 -9.49 5.36 11.48
C ASN A 27 -8.52 5.57 12.65
N PRO A 28 -8.59 6.70 13.40
CA PRO A 28 -7.65 6.96 14.49
C PRO A 28 -7.63 5.88 15.58
N ALA A 29 -8.77 5.32 15.96
CA ALA A 29 -8.84 4.27 16.99
C ALA A 29 -8.10 2.99 16.54
N MET A 30 -8.21 2.62 15.26
CA MET A 30 -7.46 1.49 14.68
C MET A 30 -5.95 1.75 14.74
N ILE A 31 -5.51 2.97 14.40
CA ILE A 31 -4.09 3.36 14.47
C ILE A 31 -3.57 3.25 15.90
N GLU A 32 -4.30 3.77 16.87
CA GLU A 32 -3.94 3.71 18.29
C GLU A 32 -3.91 2.26 18.79
N GLY A 33 -4.89 1.45 18.42
CA GLY A 33 -4.95 0.04 18.76
C GLY A 33 -3.71 -0.72 18.24
N LEU A 34 -3.38 -0.53 16.98
CA LEU A 34 -2.21 -1.16 16.34
C LEU A 34 -0.87 -0.64 16.89
N ALA A 35 -0.81 0.64 17.28
CA ALA A 35 0.43 1.21 17.81
C ALA A 35 0.90 0.50 19.10
N ARG A 36 -0.03 -0.10 19.84
CA ARG A 36 0.22 -0.83 21.10
C ARG A 36 0.47 -2.33 20.90
N ARG A 37 0.35 -2.84 19.67
CA ARG A 37 0.53 -4.26 19.37
C ARG A 37 1.98 -4.62 19.11
N ASP A 38 2.31 -5.88 19.42
CA ASP A 38 3.53 -6.50 18.90
C ASP A 38 3.38 -6.72 17.40
N MET A 39 4.13 -5.96 16.62
CA MET A 39 4.06 -6.04 15.16
C MET A 39 4.62 -7.33 14.59
N ARG A 40 5.44 -8.10 15.35
CA ARG A 40 5.85 -9.45 14.94
C ARG A 40 4.67 -10.43 14.98
N ALA A 41 3.81 -10.32 15.99
CA ALA A 41 2.59 -11.10 16.05
C ALA A 41 1.63 -10.77 14.89
N VAL A 42 1.49 -9.49 14.54
CA VAL A 42 0.71 -9.03 13.37
C VAL A 42 1.30 -9.58 12.07
N ALA A 43 2.62 -9.53 11.90
CA ALA A 43 3.31 -10.11 10.74
C ALA A 43 3.05 -11.60 10.62
N LYS A 44 3.13 -12.34 11.73
CA LYS A 44 2.85 -13.78 11.77
C LYS A 44 1.40 -14.06 11.38
N ALA A 45 0.44 -13.36 11.95
CA ALA A 45 -0.98 -13.51 11.63
C ALA A 45 -1.27 -13.28 10.15
N TYR A 46 -0.62 -12.28 9.55
CA TYR A 46 -0.72 -12.04 8.11
C TYR A 46 -0.15 -13.20 7.29
N VAL A 47 1.08 -13.63 7.56
CA VAL A 47 1.71 -14.75 6.84
C VAL A 47 0.86 -16.02 6.96
N ASP A 48 0.34 -16.30 8.15
CA ASP A 48 -0.55 -17.47 8.37
C ASP A 48 -1.84 -17.36 7.55
N SER A 49 -2.39 -16.15 7.39
CA SER A 49 -3.62 -15.92 6.61
C SER A 49 -3.45 -16.13 5.10
N VAL A 50 -2.24 -15.96 4.59
CA VAL A 50 -1.91 -16.12 3.16
C VAL A 50 -1.11 -17.38 2.86
N ARG A 51 -0.77 -18.19 3.86
CA ARG A 51 0.11 -19.36 3.75
C ARG A 51 -0.28 -20.30 2.62
N TYR A 52 -1.56 -20.52 2.41
CA TYR A 52 -2.08 -21.42 1.36
C TYR A 52 -1.84 -20.89 -0.07
N ARG A 53 -1.45 -19.63 -0.21
CA ARG A 53 -1.10 -18.96 -1.50
C ARG A 53 0.39 -18.83 -1.72
N LEU A 54 1.19 -19.05 -0.68
CA LEU A 54 2.64 -18.94 -0.77
C LEU A 54 3.19 -20.22 -1.42
N GLY A 55 4.10 -20.01 -2.38
CA GLY A 55 4.93 -21.07 -2.95
C GLY A 55 6.11 -21.42 -2.05
N PRO A 56 7.01 -22.28 -2.53
CA PRO A 56 8.22 -22.68 -1.81
C PRO A 56 9.30 -21.57 -1.75
N GLU A 57 9.10 -20.49 -2.48
CA GLU A 57 10.08 -19.41 -2.59
C GLU A 57 10.19 -18.62 -1.28
N PRO A 58 11.41 -18.17 -0.92
CA PRO A 58 11.65 -17.45 0.33
C PRO A 58 11.09 -16.01 0.31
N ILE A 59 10.75 -15.50 -0.88
CA ILE A 59 10.28 -14.11 -1.07
C ILE A 59 8.94 -14.12 -1.79
N PHE A 60 8.02 -13.31 -1.32
CA PHE A 60 6.75 -13.05 -2.00
C PHE A 60 6.50 -11.56 -2.18
N ILE A 61 5.67 -11.23 -3.16
CA ILE A 61 5.22 -9.87 -3.44
C ILE A 61 3.75 -9.74 -3.04
N GLU A 62 3.44 -8.72 -2.27
CA GLU A 62 2.10 -8.23 -1.97
C GLU A 62 1.88 -6.91 -2.70
N LYS A 63 0.79 -6.78 -3.47
CA LYS A 63 0.47 -5.54 -4.16
C LYS A 63 -1.00 -5.23 -4.04
N LEU A 64 -1.31 -4.11 -3.39
CA LEU A 64 -2.63 -3.49 -3.38
C LEU A 64 -2.45 -1.96 -3.35
N PRO A 65 -3.13 -1.20 -4.22
CA PRO A 65 -2.96 0.25 -4.25
C PRO A 65 -3.13 0.93 -2.89
N PHE A 66 -4.09 0.51 -2.08
CA PHE A 66 -4.31 1.09 -0.74
C PHE A 66 -3.28 0.70 0.33
N ASN A 67 -2.30 -0.16 0.03
CA ASN A 67 -1.26 -0.51 1.01
C ASN A 67 -0.42 0.70 1.42
N PHE A 68 -0.38 1.77 0.62
CA PHE A 68 0.29 3.01 1.00
C PHE A 68 -0.26 3.64 2.29
N LEU A 69 -1.51 3.39 2.65
CA LEU A 69 -2.11 3.84 3.92
C LEU A 69 -1.49 3.15 5.14
N TYR A 70 -0.91 1.97 4.96
CA TYR A 70 -0.45 1.08 6.03
C TYR A 70 1.07 0.97 6.13
N LEU A 71 1.84 1.78 5.37
CA LEU A 71 3.30 1.62 5.25
C LEU A 71 4.01 1.68 6.61
N GLY A 72 3.54 2.49 7.55
CA GLY A 72 4.11 2.53 8.90
C GLY A 72 3.98 1.21 9.66
N PHE A 73 2.86 0.51 9.51
CA PHE A 73 2.66 -0.81 10.10
C PHE A 73 3.44 -1.88 9.35
N ILE A 74 3.46 -1.84 8.01
CA ILE A 74 4.26 -2.73 7.17
C ILE A 74 5.73 -2.63 7.55
N ALA A 75 6.26 -1.43 7.65
CA ALA A 75 7.66 -1.19 7.98
C ALA A 75 8.07 -1.67 9.37
N ARG A 76 7.13 -1.64 10.34
CA ARG A 76 7.37 -2.17 11.69
C ARG A 76 7.21 -3.69 11.76
N ALA A 77 6.25 -4.25 11.00
CA ALA A 77 5.99 -5.70 10.98
C ALA A 77 7.09 -6.46 10.24
N TRP A 78 7.62 -5.88 9.17
CA TRP A 78 8.69 -6.44 8.34
C TRP A 78 9.82 -5.42 8.16
N PRO A 79 10.78 -5.35 9.11
CA PRO A 79 11.88 -4.39 9.04
C PRO A 79 12.74 -4.51 7.78
N ASP A 80 12.86 -5.72 7.23
CA ASP A 80 13.67 -6.02 6.05
C ASP A 80 12.89 -5.92 4.72
N ALA A 81 11.58 -5.61 4.77
CA ALA A 81 10.79 -5.47 3.56
C ALA A 81 11.23 -4.24 2.75
N ARG A 82 11.40 -4.44 1.45
CA ARG A 82 11.56 -3.36 0.49
C ARG A 82 10.19 -2.91 0.00
N ILE A 83 9.96 -1.62 -0.01
CA ILE A 83 8.70 -1.03 -0.43
C ILE A 83 8.95 -0.30 -1.75
N VAL A 84 8.32 -0.78 -2.82
CA VAL A 84 8.37 -0.13 -4.13
C VAL A 84 7.07 0.64 -4.32
N HIS A 85 7.17 1.95 -4.53
CA HIS A 85 6.05 2.84 -4.70
C HIS A 85 6.05 3.41 -6.12
N LEU A 86 5.14 2.91 -6.95
CA LEU A 86 4.97 3.42 -8.30
C LEU A 86 4.17 4.72 -8.26
N VAL A 87 4.78 5.80 -8.73
CA VAL A 87 4.19 7.14 -8.80
C VAL A 87 3.95 7.50 -10.26
N ARG A 88 2.85 8.15 -10.55
CA ARG A 88 2.49 8.61 -11.89
C ARG A 88 2.17 10.10 -11.88
N ASN A 89 2.33 10.75 -13.03
CA ASN A 89 1.90 12.15 -13.21
C ASN A 89 0.48 12.34 -12.65
N PRO A 90 0.25 13.37 -11.80
CA PRO A 90 -1.02 13.57 -11.12
C PRO A 90 -2.20 13.74 -12.08
N MET A 91 -2.01 14.47 -13.17
CA MET A 91 -3.09 14.70 -14.16
C MET A 91 -3.47 13.41 -14.86
N ASP A 92 -2.46 12.62 -15.28
CA ASP A 92 -2.69 11.34 -15.94
C ASP A 92 -3.31 10.31 -15.01
N ALA A 93 -2.86 10.26 -13.75
CA ALA A 93 -3.43 9.36 -12.75
C ALA A 93 -4.89 9.71 -12.46
N CYS A 94 -5.20 10.97 -12.16
CA CYS A 94 -6.56 11.42 -11.86
C CYS A 94 -7.49 11.25 -13.06
N PHE A 95 -7.06 11.64 -14.25
CA PHE A 95 -7.88 11.49 -15.47
C PHE A 95 -8.12 10.03 -15.83
N SER A 96 -7.12 9.17 -15.66
CA SER A 96 -7.28 7.73 -15.86
C SER A 96 -8.31 7.13 -14.90
N MET A 97 -8.27 7.51 -13.63
CA MET A 97 -9.24 7.07 -12.62
C MET A 97 -10.65 7.62 -12.91
N TYR A 98 -10.76 8.88 -13.34
CA TYR A 98 -12.04 9.50 -13.68
C TYR A 98 -12.77 8.77 -14.83
N LYS A 99 -12.02 8.30 -15.82
CA LYS A 99 -12.58 7.54 -16.95
C LYS A 99 -12.99 6.10 -16.61
N GLN A 100 -12.50 5.59 -15.47
CA GLN A 100 -12.73 4.20 -15.09
C GLN A 100 -13.98 4.08 -14.21
N VAL A 101 -14.84 3.11 -14.50
CA VAL A 101 -15.98 2.77 -13.65
C VAL A 101 -15.53 1.78 -12.59
N PHE A 102 -15.52 2.22 -11.32
CA PHE A 102 -15.25 1.38 -10.18
C PHE A 102 -16.55 1.05 -9.45
N THR A 103 -16.90 -0.22 -9.33
CA THR A 103 -18.22 -0.65 -8.83
C THR A 103 -18.41 -0.38 -7.32
N TRP A 104 -17.35 -0.51 -6.51
CA TRP A 104 -17.46 -0.37 -5.05
C TRP A 104 -16.26 0.33 -4.39
N ALA A 105 -15.09 0.33 -5.02
CA ALA A 105 -13.90 1.03 -4.56
C ALA A 105 -13.77 2.40 -5.25
N TYR A 106 -12.94 3.26 -4.72
CA TYR A 106 -12.54 4.54 -5.34
C TYR A 106 -13.72 5.48 -5.67
N LYS A 107 -14.73 5.56 -4.79
CA LYS A 107 -15.92 6.42 -4.99
C LYS A 107 -15.58 7.89 -5.29
N PHE A 108 -14.46 8.37 -4.77
CA PHE A 108 -13.93 9.70 -5.06
C PHE A 108 -13.52 9.89 -6.53
N SER A 109 -13.38 8.82 -7.32
CA SER A 109 -13.02 8.92 -8.73
C SER A 109 -14.16 9.44 -9.65
N TYR A 110 -15.38 9.49 -9.14
CA TYR A 110 -16.54 10.00 -9.91
C TYR A 110 -16.66 11.53 -9.91
N SER A 111 -15.81 12.24 -9.17
CA SER A 111 -15.76 13.70 -9.11
C SER A 111 -14.32 14.16 -9.27
N MET A 112 -14.07 15.10 -10.19
CA MET A 112 -12.73 15.66 -10.39
C MET A 112 -12.25 16.42 -9.16
N ASP A 113 -13.14 17.12 -8.45
CA ASP A 113 -12.80 17.83 -7.22
C ASP A 113 -12.41 16.85 -6.11
N ASP A 114 -13.13 15.74 -5.94
CA ASP A 114 -12.81 14.72 -4.94
C ASP A 114 -11.50 13.99 -5.29
N LEU A 115 -11.26 13.72 -6.58
CA LEU A 115 -9.98 13.19 -7.05
C LEU A 115 -8.83 14.14 -6.73
N ALA A 116 -8.98 15.42 -6.99
CA ALA A 116 -7.95 16.41 -6.69
C ALA A 116 -7.65 16.47 -5.18
N ARG A 117 -8.68 16.51 -4.35
CA ARG A 117 -8.54 16.46 -2.88
C ARG A 117 -7.87 15.18 -2.41
N TYR A 118 -8.28 14.05 -2.97
CA TYR A 118 -7.68 12.75 -2.64
C TYR A 118 -6.21 12.71 -3.04
N TYR A 119 -5.86 13.20 -4.24
CA TYR A 119 -4.47 13.23 -4.70
C TYR A 119 -3.59 14.11 -3.81
N VAL A 120 -4.06 15.29 -3.39
CA VAL A 120 -3.33 16.16 -2.47
C VAL A 120 -3.09 15.47 -1.13
N ALA A 121 -4.10 14.78 -0.59
CA ALA A 121 -3.96 14.01 0.65
C ALA A 121 -2.99 12.83 0.49
N TYR A 122 -3.06 12.12 -0.61
CA TYR A 122 -2.14 11.05 -0.98
C TYR A 122 -0.69 11.56 -1.08
N ASP A 123 -0.44 12.65 -1.81
CA ASP A 123 0.91 13.20 -1.98
C ASP A 123 1.51 13.69 -0.65
N ARG A 124 0.69 14.26 0.22
CA ARG A 124 1.10 14.63 1.58
C ARG A 124 1.54 13.40 2.38
N LEU A 125 0.76 12.31 2.32
CA LEU A 125 1.09 11.07 3.02
C LEU A 125 2.31 10.38 2.38
N ARG A 126 2.44 10.39 1.07
CA ARG A 126 3.60 9.89 0.34
C ARG A 126 4.90 10.55 0.81
N LYS A 127 4.92 11.89 0.85
CA LYS A 127 6.08 12.68 1.34
C LYS A 127 6.40 12.36 2.80
N HIS A 128 5.38 12.17 3.63
CA HIS A 128 5.57 11.74 5.02
C HIS A 128 6.25 10.38 5.11
N TRP A 129 5.78 9.37 4.35
CA TRP A 129 6.42 8.06 4.32
C TRP A 129 7.85 8.11 3.79
N GLN A 130 8.11 8.92 2.78
CA GLN A 130 9.46 9.09 2.23
C GLN A 130 10.42 9.66 3.29
N SER A 131 9.97 10.64 4.09
CA SER A 131 10.78 11.20 5.18
C SER A 131 11.05 10.21 6.32
N LEU A 132 10.13 9.28 6.59
CA LEU A 132 10.26 8.30 7.67
C LEU A 132 11.01 7.02 7.27
N LEU A 133 10.83 6.56 6.03
CA LEU A 133 11.31 5.26 5.58
C LEU A 133 12.64 5.35 4.83
N GLY A 134 12.99 6.54 4.32
CA GLY A 134 14.24 6.77 3.58
C GLY A 134 14.42 5.75 2.46
N ASP A 135 15.60 5.13 2.39
CA ASP A 135 16.00 4.17 1.35
C ASP A 135 15.17 2.87 1.31
N ARG A 136 14.34 2.63 2.34
CA ARG A 136 13.42 1.49 2.34
C ARG A 136 12.19 1.69 1.45
N LEU A 137 11.88 2.94 1.10
CA LEU A 137 10.80 3.31 0.18
C LEU A 137 11.41 3.77 -1.14
N ILE A 138 11.40 2.87 -2.11
CA ILE A 138 11.93 3.13 -3.45
C ILE A 138 10.80 3.69 -4.32
N GLU A 139 10.87 4.95 -4.68
CA GLU A 139 9.93 5.53 -5.64
C GLU A 139 10.36 5.26 -7.08
N VAL A 140 9.40 4.84 -7.87
CA VAL A 140 9.54 4.60 -9.31
C VAL A 140 8.55 5.49 -10.05
N GLN A 141 9.05 6.35 -10.91
CA GLN A 141 8.18 7.13 -11.79
C GLN A 141 7.70 6.25 -12.94
N TYR A 142 6.37 6.18 -13.11
CA TYR A 142 5.77 5.37 -14.17
C TYR A 142 6.28 5.77 -15.55
N GLU A 143 6.41 7.07 -15.80
CA GLU A 143 6.88 7.62 -17.05
C GLU A 143 8.33 7.20 -17.36
N SER A 144 9.20 7.20 -16.35
CA SER A 144 10.58 6.72 -16.48
C SER A 144 10.62 5.21 -16.76
N LEU A 145 9.80 4.45 -16.03
CA LEU A 145 9.70 3.00 -16.22
C LEU A 145 9.26 2.63 -17.66
N VAL A 146 8.32 3.38 -18.23
CA VAL A 146 7.83 3.14 -19.60
C VAL A 146 8.87 3.54 -20.65
N THR A 147 9.66 4.58 -20.38
CA THR A 147 10.67 5.08 -21.30
C THR A 147 11.94 4.25 -21.29
N ASP A 148 12.39 3.80 -20.11
CA ASP A 148 13.61 3.00 -19.91
C ASP A 148 13.37 1.93 -18.83
N GLN A 149 12.64 0.88 -19.22
CA GLN A 149 12.29 -0.22 -18.33
C GLN A 149 13.51 -0.95 -17.78
N GLU A 150 14.54 -1.13 -18.59
CA GLU A 150 15.71 -1.91 -18.19
C GLU A 150 16.47 -1.20 -17.07
N SER A 151 16.78 0.08 -17.24
CA SER A 151 17.48 0.89 -16.25
C SER A 151 16.71 0.98 -14.94
N GLU A 152 15.41 1.30 -15.01
CA GLU A 152 14.57 1.40 -13.82
C GLU A 152 14.43 0.05 -13.08
N THR A 153 14.32 -1.06 -13.82
CA THR A 153 14.24 -2.39 -13.20
C THR A 153 15.55 -2.79 -12.53
N ARG A 154 16.71 -2.43 -13.12
CA ARG A 154 18.02 -2.72 -12.51
C ARG A 154 18.28 -1.89 -11.24
N ARG A 155 17.64 -0.74 -11.10
CA ARG A 155 17.73 0.12 -9.93
C ARG A 155 16.96 -0.44 -8.72
N LEU A 156 15.96 -1.31 -8.93
CA LEU A 156 15.15 -1.94 -7.91
C LEU A 156 15.85 -3.13 -7.26
#